data_3ff0107e617c1483a7962fa735596ba6
#
_entry.id   3ff0107e617c1483a7962fa735596ba6
#
_cell.length_a   1.000
_cell.length_b   1.000
_cell.length_c   1.000
_cell.angle_alpha   90.00
_cell.angle_beta   90.00
_cell.angle_gamma   90.00
#
_symmetry.space_group_name_H-M   'P 1'
#
loop_
_entity.id
_entity.type
_entity.pdbx_description
1 polymer ?
#
loop_
_entity_poly.entity_id
_entity_poly.type
_entity_poly.pdbx_seq_one_letter_code
_entity_poly.pdbx_strand_id
1 'polypeptide(L)'
;DERCGEFFYEQYEAIHIETLSPLEGAEQTLVALKKEGIYLAVVSNKKGNYLRQEVTHLGWDTFFGQIVGALDAEQDKPATAPVKLALNRSGVNEGSVIWFAGDSQVDLECAHNSNCVPILIRKKEPEALEFKDYPPDIHIHDCPALLKLLDTL
;
A
#
# COMPACT_ATOMS: atom_id res chain seq x y z
N ASP A 1 -0.25 6.97 -1.53
CA ASP A 1 -0.85 7.11 -0.77
C ASP A 1 -0.87 6.74 -0.35
N GLU A 2 -0.77 6.40 -0.73
CA GLU A 2 -1.38 6.29 -0.18
C GLU A 2 -1.14 6.02 0.64
N ARG A 3 -0.78 6.28 0.07
CA ARG A 3 -0.85 6.38 0.88
C ARG A 3 -1.08 5.91 1.63
N CYS A 4 -1.11 6.35 1.09
CA CYS A 4 -1.72 6.06 1.96
C CYS A 4 -1.75 5.38 1.78
N GLY A 5 -1.59 5.18 1.03
CA GLY A 5 -2.27 4.60 1.23
C GLY A 5 -1.87 3.92 1.08
N GLU A 6 -1.67 3.75 0.67
CA GLU A 6 -1.94 3.33 0.93
C GLU A 6 -1.68 3.16 1.47
N PHE A 7 -1.70 3.82 0.83
CA PHE A 7 -2.11 4.15 1.58
C PHE A 7 -1.86 3.80 2.06
N PHE A 8 -1.67 3.79 1.52
CA PHE A 8 -1.95 3.89 2.15
C PHE A 8 -1.71 3.24 2.09
N TYR A 9 -1.54 3.18 1.59
CA TYR A 9 -2.00 2.93 1.65
C TYR A 9 -1.31 2.21 1.60
N GLU A 10 -1.21 2.14 1.41
CA GLU A 10 -1.17 1.81 1.41
C GLU A 10 -0.68 1.25 1.43
N GLN A 11 -0.71 0.76 0.62
CA GLN A 11 -0.42 0.54 0.87
C GLN A 11 -0.17 -0.02 1.13
N TYR A 12 -0.51 0.55 0.19
CA TYR A 12 -0.30 -0.41 1.15
C TYR A 12 -0.14 -1.84 0.76
N GLU A 13 0.24 -1.91 -0.36
CA GLU A 13 0.57 -3.11 -1.07
C GLU A 13 1.64 -3.88 -0.39
N ALA A 14 2.42 -3.17 0.37
CA ALA A 14 3.51 -3.74 1.09
C ALA A 14 3.09 -4.80 2.08
N ILE A 15 1.87 -4.75 2.43
CA ILE A 15 1.39 -5.71 3.38
C ILE A 15 0.86 -6.90 2.62
N HIS A 16 1.68 -7.36 1.71
CA HIS A 16 1.31 -8.36 0.75
C HIS A 16 0.63 -9.55 1.32
N ILE A 17 -0.65 -9.54 1.16
CA ILE A 17 -1.51 -10.59 1.64
C ILE A 17 -1.47 -11.77 0.70
N GLU A 18 -0.70 -11.64 -0.35
CA GLU A 18 -0.59 -12.65 -1.38
C GLU A 18 -0.11 -14.00 -0.88
N THR A 19 0.59 -14.01 0.22
CA THR A 19 1.18 -15.24 0.71
C THR A 19 0.43 -15.88 1.86
N LEU A 20 -0.62 -15.32 2.37
CA LEU A 20 -1.28 -15.75 3.57
C LEU A 20 -0.38 -15.73 4.81
N SER A 21 0.90 -15.41 4.63
CA SER A 21 1.84 -15.24 5.72
C SER A 21 2.09 -13.74 5.83
N PRO A 22 1.42 -13.05 6.74
CA PRO A 22 1.62 -11.62 6.86
C PRO A 22 3.05 -11.30 7.27
N LEU A 23 3.54 -10.16 6.82
CA LEU A 23 4.84 -9.67 7.21
C LEU A 23 4.87 -9.47 8.71
N GLU A 24 6.05 -9.70 9.30
CA GLU A 24 6.23 -9.54 10.73
C GLU A 24 5.86 -8.12 11.16
N GLY A 25 5.04 -8.03 12.20
CA GLY A 25 4.60 -6.74 12.72
C GLY A 25 3.52 -6.06 11.91
N ALA A 26 2.99 -6.70 10.86
CA ALA A 26 1.99 -6.08 10.00
C ALA A 26 0.72 -5.74 10.75
N GLU A 27 0.19 -6.69 11.51
CA GLU A 27 -1.08 -6.47 12.21
C GLU A 27 -0.95 -5.36 13.25
N GLN A 28 0.12 -5.35 14.02
CA GLN A 28 0.36 -4.31 15.02
C GLN A 28 0.48 -2.95 14.37
N THR A 29 1.13 -2.89 13.21
CA THR A 29 1.26 -1.65 12.44
C THR A 29 -0.10 -1.16 11.96
N LEU A 30 -0.92 -2.06 11.41
CA LEU A 30 -2.27 -1.70 10.96
C LEU A 30 -3.15 -1.19 12.09
N VAL A 31 -3.08 -1.84 13.25
CA VAL A 31 -3.82 -1.39 14.43
C VAL A 31 -3.42 0.02 14.81
N ALA A 32 -2.11 0.28 14.86
CA ALA A 32 -1.59 1.59 15.26
C ALA A 32 -1.99 2.67 14.27
N LEU A 33 -1.86 2.40 12.96
CA LEU A 33 -2.23 3.35 11.92
C LEU A 33 -3.72 3.69 11.99
N LYS A 34 -4.55 2.69 12.21
CA LYS A 34 -5.99 2.92 12.31
C LYS A 34 -6.32 3.77 13.53
N LYS A 35 -5.63 3.55 14.65
CA LYS A 35 -5.83 4.36 15.85
C LYS A 35 -5.48 5.82 15.62
N GLU A 36 -4.52 6.09 14.73
CA GLU A 36 -4.14 7.46 14.37
C GLU A 36 -5.14 8.11 13.40
N GLY A 37 -6.17 7.39 13.01
CA GLY A 37 -7.18 7.91 12.09
C GLY A 37 -6.75 7.93 10.64
N ILE A 38 -5.71 7.17 10.29
CA ILE A 38 -5.19 7.13 8.93
C ILE A 38 -6.05 6.20 8.07
N TYR A 39 -6.47 6.68 6.92
CA TYR A 39 -7.19 5.85 5.96
C TYR A 39 -6.24 4.83 5.36
N LEU A 40 -6.65 3.57 5.35
CA LEU A 40 -5.85 2.48 4.81
C LEU A 40 -6.60 1.80 3.67
N ALA A 41 -5.86 1.41 2.65
CA ALA A 41 -6.41 0.65 1.53
C ALA A 41 -5.38 -0.34 1.03
N VAL A 42 -5.84 -1.37 0.34
CA VAL A 42 -4.98 -2.34 -0.32
C VAL A 42 -5.17 -2.22 -1.82
N VAL A 43 -4.07 -2.18 -2.55
CA VAL A 43 -4.07 -2.22 -4.02
C VAL A 43 -3.13 -3.34 -4.44
N SER A 44 -3.67 -4.36 -5.08
CA SER A 44 -2.91 -5.55 -5.46
C SER A 44 -3.31 -6.01 -6.85
N ASN A 45 -2.42 -6.69 -7.56
CA ASN A 45 -2.77 -7.31 -8.84
C ASN A 45 -3.29 -8.75 -8.68
N LYS A 46 -3.51 -9.20 -7.45
CA LYS A 46 -4.19 -10.43 -7.18
C LYS A 46 -5.69 -10.24 -7.43
N LYS A 47 -6.38 -11.27 -7.94
CA LYS A 47 -7.81 -11.14 -8.20
C LYS A 47 -8.57 -10.70 -6.95
N GLY A 48 -9.48 -9.72 -7.14
CA GLY A 48 -10.14 -9.07 -6.03
C GLY A 48 -10.88 -10.02 -5.09
N ASN A 49 -11.59 -11.00 -5.64
CA ASN A 49 -12.34 -11.93 -4.81
C ASN A 49 -11.43 -12.79 -3.94
N TYR A 50 -10.29 -13.24 -4.47
CA TYR A 50 -9.32 -13.99 -3.68
C TYR A 50 -8.64 -13.11 -2.63
N LEU A 51 -8.30 -11.90 -3.04
CA LEU A 51 -7.68 -10.94 -2.14
C LEU A 51 -8.59 -10.65 -0.94
N ARG A 52 -9.87 -10.41 -1.20
CA ARG A 52 -10.82 -10.12 -0.13
C ARG A 52 -11.01 -11.32 0.79
N GLN A 53 -11.01 -12.54 0.25
CA GLN A 53 -11.07 -13.75 1.05
C GLN A 53 -9.87 -13.87 1.98
N GLU A 54 -8.68 -13.57 1.48
CA GLU A 54 -7.47 -13.62 2.30
C GLU A 54 -7.49 -12.57 3.41
N VAL A 55 -7.93 -11.36 3.08
CA VAL A 55 -8.02 -10.28 4.06
C VAL A 55 -9.01 -10.66 5.17
N THR A 56 -10.15 -11.22 4.79
CA THR A 56 -11.15 -11.68 5.76
C THR A 56 -10.62 -12.82 6.61
N HIS A 57 -9.91 -13.75 5.98
CA HIS A 57 -9.32 -14.88 6.70
C HIS A 57 -8.33 -14.42 7.78
N LEU A 58 -7.58 -13.36 7.49
CA LEU A 58 -6.65 -12.79 8.46
C LEU A 58 -7.34 -11.93 9.52
N GLY A 59 -8.63 -11.65 9.35
CA GLY A 59 -9.35 -10.78 10.26
C GLY A 59 -9.01 -9.29 10.05
N TRP A 60 -8.52 -8.93 8.88
CA TRP A 60 -8.02 -7.60 8.60
C TRP A 60 -9.00 -6.71 7.83
N ASP A 61 -10.17 -7.21 7.52
CA ASP A 61 -11.15 -6.48 6.71
C ASP A 61 -11.60 -5.16 7.35
N THR A 62 -11.56 -5.06 8.67
CA THR A 62 -11.95 -3.84 9.36
C THR A 62 -10.88 -2.75 9.31
N PHE A 63 -9.64 -3.08 8.93
CA PHE A 63 -8.57 -2.09 8.85
C PHE A 63 -8.66 -1.23 7.59
N PHE A 64 -9.24 -1.76 6.52
CA PHE A 64 -9.16 -1.12 5.21
C PHE A 64 -10.50 -0.55 4.77
N GLY A 65 -10.45 0.67 4.24
CA GLY A 65 -11.63 1.29 3.65
C GLY A 65 -11.96 0.70 2.29
N GLN A 66 -10.93 0.27 1.54
CA GLN A 66 -11.09 -0.36 0.24
C GLN A 66 -10.04 -1.45 0.07
N ILE A 67 -10.43 -2.52 -0.59
CA ILE A 67 -9.54 -3.63 -0.94
C ILE A 67 -9.69 -3.84 -2.43
N VAL A 68 -8.71 -3.34 -3.20
CA VAL A 68 -8.76 -3.32 -4.66
C VAL A 68 -7.81 -4.36 -5.22
N GLY A 69 -8.36 -5.33 -5.92
CA GLY A 69 -7.58 -6.36 -6.59
C GLY A 69 -7.63 -6.22 -8.10
N ALA A 70 -7.01 -7.18 -8.78
CA ALA A 70 -7.04 -7.24 -10.24
C ALA A 70 -8.48 -7.28 -10.73
N LEU A 71 -8.74 -6.57 -11.79
CA LEU A 71 -10.04 -6.49 -12.47
C LEU A 71 -11.09 -5.68 -11.74
N ASP A 72 -10.81 -5.18 -10.55
CA ASP A 72 -11.76 -4.33 -9.83
C ASP A 72 -11.85 -2.93 -10.44
N ALA A 73 -10.73 -2.41 -10.94
CA ALA A 73 -10.67 -1.12 -11.61
C ALA A 73 -10.61 -1.32 -13.12
N GLU A 74 -10.70 -0.24 -13.89
CA GLU A 74 -10.64 -0.32 -15.35
C GLU A 74 -9.33 -0.95 -15.84
N GLN A 75 -8.25 -0.66 -15.13
CA GLN A 75 -6.92 -1.19 -15.43
C GLN A 75 -6.26 -1.55 -14.12
N ASP A 76 -5.37 -2.53 -14.17
CA ASP A 76 -4.60 -2.95 -12.99
C ASP A 76 -3.35 -2.09 -12.82
N LYS A 77 -2.65 -2.27 -11.68
CA LYS A 77 -1.34 -1.64 -11.51
C LYS A 77 -0.47 -1.98 -12.73
N PRO A 78 0.33 -1.06 -13.25
CA PRO A 78 0.73 0.23 -12.65
C PRO A 78 -0.14 1.42 -13.03
N ALA A 79 -1.31 1.20 -13.61
CA ALA A 79 -2.22 2.29 -13.95
C ALA A 79 -2.71 3.00 -12.69
N THR A 80 -3.20 4.22 -12.86
CA THR A 80 -3.72 5.00 -11.73
C THR A 80 -5.10 4.56 -11.26
N ALA A 81 -5.83 3.85 -12.10
CA ALA A 81 -7.22 3.47 -11.82
C ALA A 81 -7.40 2.74 -10.48
N PRO A 82 -6.56 1.76 -10.11
CA PRO A 82 -6.74 1.09 -8.82
C PRO A 82 -6.58 2.02 -7.63
N VAL A 83 -5.66 2.99 -7.71
CA VAL A 83 -5.45 3.94 -6.61
C VAL A 83 -6.66 4.86 -6.50
N LYS A 84 -7.19 5.33 -7.64
CA LYS A 84 -8.39 6.17 -7.63
C LYS A 84 -9.56 5.42 -6.99
N LEU A 85 -9.72 4.15 -7.33
CA LEU A 85 -10.77 3.33 -6.74
C LEU A 85 -10.56 3.15 -5.24
N ALA A 86 -9.32 2.92 -4.83
CA ALA A 86 -8.98 2.75 -3.42
C ALA A 86 -9.27 3.99 -2.60
N LEU A 87 -9.15 5.17 -3.19
CA LEU A 87 -9.39 6.45 -2.52
C LEU A 87 -10.83 6.93 -2.65
N ASN A 88 -11.65 6.24 -3.44
CA ASN A 88 -13.04 6.64 -3.65
C ASN A 88 -13.79 6.57 -2.32
N ARG A 89 -14.49 7.65 -1.99
CA ARG A 89 -15.26 7.79 -0.74
C ARG A 89 -14.40 7.67 0.53
N SER A 90 -13.09 7.91 0.40
CA SER A 90 -12.19 7.85 1.55
C SER A 90 -12.27 9.10 2.43
N GLY A 91 -12.75 10.19 1.88
CA GLY A 91 -12.66 11.48 2.55
C GLY A 91 -11.28 12.12 2.44
N VAL A 92 -10.34 11.46 1.76
CA VAL A 92 -9.01 12.01 1.53
C VAL A 92 -9.12 13.08 0.47
N ASN A 93 -8.65 14.28 0.79
CA ASN A 93 -8.75 15.43 -0.11
C ASN A 93 -7.72 15.34 -1.23
N GLU A 94 -8.07 15.91 -2.38
CA GLU A 94 -7.11 16.11 -3.43
C GLU A 94 -5.96 16.97 -2.89
N GLY A 95 -4.73 16.55 -3.14
CA GLY A 95 -3.55 17.24 -2.61
C GLY A 95 -3.05 16.68 -1.29
N SER A 96 -3.77 15.77 -0.67
CA SER A 96 -3.30 15.09 0.53
C SER A 96 -2.07 14.23 0.20
N VAL A 97 -1.19 14.07 1.18
CA VAL A 97 -0.04 13.19 1.02
C VAL A 97 -0.50 11.74 1.19
N ILE A 98 -0.23 10.93 0.19
CA ILE A 98 -0.61 9.52 0.19
C ILE A 98 0.65 8.68 0.04
N TRP A 99 0.85 7.76 0.97
CA TRP A 99 1.96 6.82 0.93
C TRP A 99 1.52 5.53 0.25
N PHE A 100 2.31 5.10 -0.71
CA PHE A 100 2.07 3.82 -1.39
C PHE A 100 3.27 2.93 -1.10
N ALA A 101 3.06 1.90 -0.29
CA ALA A 101 4.11 0.99 0.12
C ALA A 101 4.01 -0.33 -0.64
N GLY A 102 5.10 -0.75 -1.24
CA GLY A 102 5.14 -2.00 -1.99
C GLY A 102 6.55 -2.54 -2.10
N ASP A 103 6.69 -3.72 -2.69
CA ASP A 103 7.98 -4.41 -2.75
C ASP A 103 8.48 -4.64 -4.16
N SER A 104 7.77 -4.17 -5.18
CA SER A 104 8.11 -4.46 -6.58
C SER A 104 8.16 -3.19 -7.42
N GLN A 105 8.74 -3.32 -8.62
CA GLN A 105 8.79 -2.22 -9.58
C GLN A 105 7.39 -1.75 -9.97
N VAL A 106 6.46 -2.67 -10.12
CA VAL A 106 5.08 -2.34 -10.50
C VAL A 106 4.44 -1.43 -9.43
N ASP A 107 4.72 -1.71 -8.17
CA ASP A 107 4.21 -0.89 -7.06
C ASP A 107 4.78 0.51 -7.11
N LEU A 108 6.08 0.64 -7.32
CA LEU A 108 6.74 1.94 -7.37
C LEU A 108 6.28 2.74 -8.59
N GLU A 109 6.13 2.07 -9.72
CA GLU A 109 5.61 2.71 -10.93
C GLU A 109 4.18 3.22 -10.69
N CYS A 110 3.34 2.42 -10.08
CA CYS A 110 1.97 2.81 -9.75
C CYS A 110 1.95 4.01 -8.81
N ALA A 111 2.83 4.02 -7.82
CA ALA A 111 2.95 5.14 -6.88
C ALA A 111 3.33 6.43 -7.61
N HIS A 112 4.35 6.36 -8.49
CA HIS A 112 4.75 7.52 -9.28
C HIS A 112 3.63 8.01 -10.18
N ASN A 113 2.96 7.10 -10.88
CA ASN A 113 1.88 7.45 -11.78
C ASN A 113 0.70 8.08 -11.06
N SER A 114 0.51 7.75 -9.80
CA SER A 114 -0.62 8.19 -9.00
C SER A 114 -0.29 9.36 -8.07
N ASN A 115 0.90 9.93 -8.20
CA ASN A 115 1.35 11.04 -7.36
C ASN A 115 1.40 10.69 -5.87
N CYS A 116 1.66 9.45 -5.57
CA CYS A 116 1.85 8.99 -4.19
C CYS A 116 3.32 9.02 -3.83
N VAL A 117 3.62 9.04 -2.54
CA VAL A 117 5.00 8.88 -2.06
C VAL A 117 5.36 7.41 -2.19
N PRO A 118 6.34 7.05 -3.04
CA PRO A 118 6.69 5.65 -3.25
C PRO A 118 7.60 5.16 -2.12
N ILE A 119 7.14 4.15 -1.41
CA ILE A 119 7.89 3.54 -0.31
C ILE A 119 8.17 2.09 -0.67
N LEU A 120 9.45 1.75 -0.72
CA LEU A 120 9.86 0.36 -0.91
C LEU A 120 9.92 -0.31 0.46
N ILE A 121 9.19 -1.41 0.60
CA ILE A 121 9.20 -2.16 1.85
C ILE A 121 9.64 -3.60 1.57
N ARG A 122 10.86 -3.91 1.96
CA ARG A 122 11.42 -5.26 1.88
C ARG A 122 12.78 -5.25 2.58
N LYS A 123 13.22 -6.43 3.02
CA LYS A 123 14.50 -6.54 3.71
C LYS A 123 15.69 -6.36 2.78
N LYS A 124 15.54 -6.84 1.53
CA LYS A 124 16.64 -6.77 0.58
C LYS A 124 16.87 -5.34 0.08
N GLU A 125 18.13 -4.89 0.12
CA GLU A 125 18.50 -3.59 -0.43
C GLU A 125 18.34 -3.60 -1.95
N PRO A 126 17.94 -2.46 -2.56
CA PRO A 126 17.84 -2.39 -4.01
C PRO A 126 19.21 -2.54 -4.65
N GLU A 127 19.24 -3.26 -5.77
CA GLU A 127 20.46 -3.32 -6.57
C GLU A 127 20.58 -2.04 -7.38
N ALA A 128 21.81 -1.74 -7.82
CA ALA A 128 22.06 -0.58 -8.66
C ALA A 128 21.16 -0.65 -9.88
N LEU A 129 20.43 0.37 -10.20
CA LEU A 129 19.54 0.49 -11.36
C LEU A 129 18.25 -0.31 -11.28
N GLU A 130 18.01 -1.06 -10.20
CA GLU A 130 16.80 -1.88 -10.08
C GLU A 130 15.53 -1.04 -10.25
N PHE A 131 15.51 0.14 -9.63
CA PHE A 131 14.35 1.03 -9.69
C PHE A 131 14.71 2.34 -10.38
N LYS A 132 15.51 2.25 -11.43
CA LYS A 132 16.04 3.40 -12.14
C LYS A 132 14.94 4.35 -12.63
N ASP A 133 13.87 3.81 -13.19
CA ASP A 133 12.82 4.63 -13.80
C ASP A 133 11.79 5.12 -12.78
N TYR A 134 11.58 4.37 -11.70
CA TYR A 134 10.59 4.69 -10.68
C TYR A 134 11.21 4.49 -9.29
N PRO A 135 12.13 5.36 -8.90
CA PRO A 135 12.84 5.15 -7.64
C PRO A 135 11.94 5.36 -6.45
N PRO A 136 12.17 4.60 -5.36
CA PRO A 136 11.48 4.88 -4.12
C PRO A 136 12.03 6.15 -3.48
N ASP A 137 11.15 6.89 -2.80
CA ASP A 137 11.59 8.01 -1.98
C ASP A 137 12.17 7.51 -0.65
N ILE A 138 11.66 6.38 -0.19
CA ILE A 138 12.00 5.83 1.12
C ILE A 138 12.09 4.32 0.98
N HIS A 139 13.09 3.72 1.62
CA HIS A 139 13.20 2.27 1.75
C HIS A 139 13.13 1.90 3.23
N ILE A 140 12.20 1.03 3.59
CA ILE A 140 12.07 0.49 4.93
C ILE A 140 12.12 -1.04 4.85
N HIS A 141 12.51 -1.67 5.95
CA HIS A 141 12.76 -3.12 5.94
C HIS A 141 11.59 -3.93 6.50
N ASP A 142 10.67 -3.30 7.23
CA ASP A 142 9.54 -4.00 7.82
C ASP A 142 8.37 -3.05 8.04
N CYS A 143 7.25 -3.61 8.42
CA CYS A 143 6.03 -2.82 8.63
C CYS A 143 6.14 -1.85 9.81
N PRO A 144 6.72 -2.21 10.95
CA PRO A 144 6.82 -1.25 12.06
C PRO A 144 7.58 0.01 11.71
N ALA A 145 8.47 -0.02 10.72
CA ALA A 145 9.20 1.16 10.29
C ALA A 145 8.28 2.23 9.73
N LEU A 146 7.08 1.87 9.23
CA LEU A 146 6.10 2.85 8.80
C LEU A 146 5.67 3.77 9.94
N LEU A 147 5.53 3.22 11.14
CA LEU A 147 5.15 4.01 12.30
C LEU A 147 6.23 5.03 12.66
N LYS A 148 7.49 4.63 12.52
CA LYS A 148 8.61 5.54 12.79
C LYS A 148 8.63 6.69 11.79
N LEU A 149 8.26 6.43 10.53
CA LEU A 149 8.17 7.48 9.53
C LEU A 149 7.12 8.52 9.89
N LEU A 150 5.99 8.08 10.44
CA LEU A 150 4.94 9.00 10.86
C LEU A 150 5.41 9.96 11.94
N ASP A 151 6.26 9.48 12.84
CA ASP A 151 6.77 10.29 13.93
C ASP A 151 7.69 11.41 13.45
N THR A 152 8.18 11.34 12.20
CA THR A 152 9.06 12.37 11.63
C THR A 152 8.31 13.46 10.89
N LEU A 153 6.99 13.35 10.78
CA LEU A 153 6.18 14.33 10.05
C LEU A 153 5.78 15.54 10.88
#